data_3fed15b05694da5492a437d2fc48e4b0
#
_entry.id   3fed15b05694da5492a437d2fc48e4b0
#
_cell.length_a   1.000
_cell.length_b   1.000
_cell.length_c   1.000
_cell.angle_alpha   90.00
_cell.angle_beta   90.00
_cell.angle_gamma   90.00
#
_symmetry.space_group_name_H-M   'P 1'
#
loop_
_entity.id
_entity.type
_entity.pdbx_description
1 polymer ?
#
loop_
_entity_poly.entity_id
_entity_poly.type
_entity_poly.pdbx_seq_one_letter_code
_entity_poly.pdbx_strand_id
1 'polypeptide(L)'
;MHPFCFWPVSLCALSLITIQGCQKIKPDSAVSSPWSRADRQRIELEHDFGLVRSGETVQHRFTIKNDSEMRWTSANVRSYCRCTASTAGASTISPGQTVDVTVAYTPPTANGPDSRAVSVHFAEPDAPYFWLKVRADVREPLVFSPAHVVVVQMHKSHQATYACELRNYTNSDISLKSVRSSADWLKVQLQPAMPSKERFPPRQVWQGQLVVDSAKVVPGGHVVPIEIITDNSEAGPNTVKVGVAAMPPLQLVPSEFAFGPVSAGEALDRKILLQVAPEVDPLPPASISFRHDLEGLLKITCKGRSKTVLELTARLITDKATPRGPLRGTIHMTFDRGGPTPIDIPVSAEIK
;
A
#
# COMPACT_ATOMS: atom_id res chain seq x y z
N MET A 1 8.46 6.24 30.17
CA MET A 1 8.83 5.63 31.47
C MET A 1 8.42 4.16 31.38
N HIS A 2 9.38 3.29 31.10
CA HIS A 2 9.17 1.83 31.10
C HIS A 2 9.83 1.26 32.36
N PRO A 3 9.23 0.32 33.08
CA PRO A 3 9.90 -0.44 34.12
C PRO A 3 10.53 -1.70 33.52
N PHE A 4 11.80 -1.89 33.86
CA PHE A 4 12.60 -3.11 33.63
C PHE A 4 12.14 -4.24 34.55
N CYS A 5 11.98 -5.44 33.99
CA CYS A 5 11.87 -6.69 34.75
C CYS A 5 13.26 -7.30 34.96
N PHE A 6 13.66 -7.45 36.23
CA PHE A 6 14.84 -8.19 36.68
C PHE A 6 14.53 -9.68 36.74
N TRP A 7 15.46 -10.51 36.27
CA TRP A 7 15.53 -11.93 36.57
C TRP A 7 16.85 -12.25 37.25
N PRO A 8 16.83 -13.16 38.26
CA PRO A 8 17.97 -13.36 39.16
C PRO A 8 19.03 -14.27 38.56
N VAL A 9 20.27 -13.90 38.85
CA VAL A 9 21.51 -14.62 38.52
C VAL A 9 21.70 -15.76 39.52
N SER A 10 21.86 -16.98 39.01
CA SER A 10 22.33 -18.15 39.79
C SER A 10 23.83 -18.22 39.73
N LEU A 11 24.46 -18.18 40.89
CA LEU A 11 25.92 -18.43 41.08
C LEU A 11 26.27 -19.86 40.71
N CYS A 12 27.29 -20.08 39.89
CA CYS A 12 28.02 -21.31 39.85
C CYS A 12 29.54 -21.05 39.70
N ALA A 13 30.28 -21.77 40.47
CA ALA A 13 31.63 -21.63 40.94
C ALA A 13 32.75 -21.47 39.92
N LEU A 14 33.83 -20.84 40.42
CA LEU A 14 35.15 -20.62 39.84
C LEU A 14 35.80 -21.89 39.29
N SER A 15 36.39 -21.75 38.10
CA SER A 15 37.65 -22.43 37.76
C SER A 15 38.53 -21.45 36.97
N LEU A 16 39.64 -21.10 37.60
CA LEU A 16 40.71 -20.27 37.03
C LEU A 16 41.40 -21.06 35.89
N ILE A 17 41.25 -20.61 34.66
CA ILE A 17 42.12 -20.94 33.54
C ILE A 17 42.84 -19.65 33.14
N THR A 18 44.13 -19.59 33.47
CA THR A 18 45.06 -18.57 32.99
C THR A 18 45.31 -18.78 31.50
N ILE A 19 44.74 -17.89 30.68
CA ILE A 19 45.12 -17.79 29.27
C ILE A 19 46.08 -16.62 29.13
N GLN A 20 47.36 -16.98 28.96
CA GLN A 20 48.45 -16.11 28.51
C GLN A 20 48.24 -15.74 27.05
N GLY A 21 48.38 -14.44 26.74
CA GLY A 21 48.80 -13.96 25.44
C GLY A 21 47.70 -13.75 24.39
N CYS A 22 46.84 -12.74 24.58
CA CYS A 22 46.23 -12.08 23.45
C CYS A 22 47.17 -10.95 23.00
N GLN A 23 48.04 -11.22 22.02
CA GLN A 23 48.70 -10.18 21.25
C GLN A 23 47.64 -9.33 20.57
N LYS A 24 47.59 -8.04 20.89
CA LYS A 24 46.83 -7.04 20.15
C LYS A 24 47.35 -7.05 18.71
N ILE A 25 46.62 -7.68 17.81
CA ILE A 25 46.77 -7.46 16.38
C ILE A 25 46.44 -5.98 16.17
N LYS A 26 47.46 -5.17 15.90
CA LYS A 26 47.26 -3.83 15.36
C LYS A 26 46.42 -4.03 14.09
N PRO A 27 45.29 -3.31 13.91
CA PRO A 27 44.65 -3.31 12.60
C PRO A 27 45.69 -2.75 11.62
N ASP A 28 46.09 -3.59 10.68
CA ASP A 28 46.87 -3.14 9.53
C ASP A 28 46.17 -1.91 8.94
N SER A 29 47.00 -0.94 8.62
CA SER A 29 46.64 0.30 7.96
C SER A 29 45.51 0.06 6.99
N ALA A 30 44.33 0.60 7.29
CA ALA A 30 43.19 0.60 6.38
C ALA A 30 43.73 1.06 5.03
N VAL A 31 43.74 0.16 4.07
CA VAL A 31 43.89 0.53 2.66
C VAL A 31 42.76 1.48 2.40
N SER A 32 43.06 2.77 2.47
CA SER A 32 42.14 3.81 2.12
C SER A 32 41.73 3.53 0.67
N SER A 33 40.50 3.07 0.48
CA SER A 33 39.93 2.97 -0.85
C SER A 33 40.22 4.30 -1.55
N PRO A 34 40.82 4.31 -2.75
CA PRO A 34 41.11 5.55 -3.49
C PRO A 34 39.86 6.35 -3.80
N TRP A 35 38.72 5.90 -3.30
CA TRP A 35 37.39 6.46 -3.47
C TRP A 35 36.76 6.97 -2.17
N SER A 36 37.53 7.37 -1.15
CA SER A 36 36.97 7.99 0.04
C SER A 36 36.32 9.32 -0.35
N ARG A 37 34.99 9.34 -0.32
CA ARG A 37 34.11 10.44 -0.82
C ARG A 37 34.15 11.70 0.02
N ALA A 38 34.85 11.74 1.14
CA ALA A 38 34.61 12.76 2.18
C ALA A 38 35.07 14.16 1.78
N ASP A 39 36.00 14.30 0.84
CA ASP A 39 36.65 15.59 0.54
C ASP A 39 36.47 16.13 -0.90
N ARG A 40 35.77 15.41 -1.77
CA ARG A 40 35.57 15.84 -3.14
C ARG A 40 34.41 16.81 -3.27
N GLN A 41 34.64 17.94 -3.93
CA GLN A 41 33.56 18.86 -4.28
C GLN A 41 32.50 18.17 -5.14
N ARG A 42 31.24 18.22 -4.70
CA ARG A 42 30.07 17.77 -5.45
C ARG A 42 29.55 18.93 -6.29
N ILE A 43 29.44 18.74 -7.59
CA ILE A 43 28.77 19.66 -8.52
C ILE A 43 27.45 19.01 -8.96
N GLU A 44 26.34 19.71 -8.74
CA GLU A 44 25.02 19.22 -9.13
C GLU A 44 24.54 19.96 -10.38
N LEU A 45 24.19 19.21 -11.42
CA LEU A 45 23.53 19.71 -12.61
C LEU A 45 22.17 19.05 -12.72
N GLU A 46 21.15 19.84 -13.04
CA GLU A 46 19.78 19.40 -13.05
C GLU A 46 19.08 19.73 -14.38
N HIS A 47 18.23 18.81 -14.84
CA HIS A 47 17.35 19.01 -15.98
C HIS A 47 15.95 18.50 -15.67
N ASP A 48 14.91 19.31 -15.96
CA ASP A 48 13.50 18.97 -15.83
C ASP A 48 12.92 18.71 -17.23
N PHE A 49 12.58 17.47 -17.52
CA PHE A 49 11.92 17.07 -18.77
C PHE A 49 10.47 17.55 -18.88
N GLY A 50 9.90 18.04 -17.79
CA GLY A 50 8.48 18.36 -17.73
C GLY A 50 7.59 17.12 -17.73
N LEU A 51 6.53 17.11 -18.55
CA LEU A 51 5.65 15.96 -18.70
C LEU A 51 6.31 14.90 -19.59
N VAL A 52 6.42 13.67 -19.05
CA VAL A 52 6.94 12.51 -19.79
C VAL A 52 5.97 11.34 -19.65
N ARG A 53 5.72 10.64 -20.75
CA ARG A 53 4.85 9.45 -20.68
C ARG A 53 5.61 8.25 -20.12
N SER A 54 4.88 7.47 -19.35
CA SER A 54 5.36 6.18 -18.87
C SER A 54 5.86 5.30 -20.01
N GLY A 55 7.10 4.78 -19.86
CA GLY A 55 7.75 3.97 -20.90
C GLY A 55 8.37 4.74 -22.07
N GLU A 56 8.15 6.04 -22.21
CA GLU A 56 8.78 6.87 -23.23
C GLU A 56 10.22 7.22 -22.82
N THR A 57 11.19 6.97 -23.69
CA THR A 57 12.59 7.32 -23.42
C THR A 57 12.86 8.74 -23.85
N VAL A 58 13.26 9.58 -22.90
CA VAL A 58 13.73 10.96 -23.14
C VAL A 58 15.22 11.06 -22.85
N GLN A 59 15.90 12.03 -23.48
CA GLN A 59 17.35 12.20 -23.31
C GLN A 59 17.70 13.65 -23.08
N HIS A 60 18.72 13.85 -22.23
CA HIS A 60 19.34 15.16 -22.02
C HIS A 60 20.85 15.02 -22.05
N ARG A 61 21.52 16.04 -22.61
CA ARG A 61 22.95 16.16 -22.70
C ARG A 61 23.43 17.16 -21.67
N PHE A 62 24.16 16.70 -20.67
CA PHE A 62 24.87 17.55 -19.73
C PHE A 62 26.28 17.83 -20.23
N THR A 63 26.69 19.09 -20.27
CA THR A 63 28.05 19.49 -20.62
C THR A 63 28.83 19.73 -19.32
N ILE A 64 29.89 18.96 -19.15
CA ILE A 64 30.82 19.08 -18.01
C ILE A 64 32.09 19.77 -18.54
N LYS A 65 32.50 20.86 -17.90
CA LYS A 65 33.71 21.61 -18.20
C LYS A 65 34.78 21.34 -17.15
N ASN A 66 36.01 21.15 -17.62
CA ASN A 66 37.17 21.09 -16.74
C ASN A 66 37.76 22.50 -16.56
N ASP A 67 37.39 23.13 -15.45
CA ASP A 67 37.89 24.47 -15.11
C ASP A 67 39.19 24.42 -14.26
N SER A 68 39.77 23.22 -14.06
CA SER A 68 41.06 23.07 -13.37
C SER A 68 42.24 23.12 -14.33
N GLU A 69 43.44 23.23 -13.77
CA GLU A 69 44.68 23.18 -14.53
C GLU A 69 45.15 21.74 -14.85
N MET A 70 44.49 20.74 -14.28
CA MET A 70 44.85 19.33 -14.48
C MET A 70 43.91 18.66 -15.48
N ARG A 71 44.49 17.68 -16.21
CA ARG A 71 43.68 16.80 -17.08
C ARG A 71 42.90 15.82 -16.21
N TRP A 72 41.62 15.68 -16.44
CA TRP A 72 40.76 14.65 -15.84
C TRP A 72 40.68 13.44 -16.75
N THR A 73 40.86 12.24 -16.19
CA THR A 73 40.88 10.97 -16.95
C THR A 73 39.87 9.97 -16.35
N SER A 74 39.62 8.91 -17.12
CA SER A 74 38.79 7.79 -16.70
C SER A 74 37.40 8.20 -16.18
N ALA A 75 36.68 9.02 -16.99
CA ALA A 75 35.29 9.39 -16.66
C ALA A 75 34.45 8.12 -16.41
N ASN A 76 34.10 7.89 -15.17
CA ASN A 76 33.27 6.77 -14.73
C ASN A 76 31.84 7.26 -14.48
N VAL A 77 30.93 6.84 -15.34
CA VAL A 77 29.51 7.22 -15.24
C VAL A 77 28.74 6.10 -14.60
N ARG A 78 28.05 6.39 -13.48
CA ARG A 78 27.26 5.41 -12.72
C ARG A 78 25.81 5.81 -12.65
N SER A 79 24.95 4.95 -13.16
CA SER A 79 23.51 5.04 -12.97
C SER A 79 23.08 4.31 -11.69
N TYR A 80 22.17 4.92 -10.92
CA TYR A 80 21.67 4.34 -9.67
C TYR A 80 20.34 3.60 -9.84
N CYS A 81 19.78 3.60 -11.05
CA CYS A 81 18.57 2.82 -11.36
C CYS A 81 18.66 2.22 -12.77
N ARG A 82 17.87 1.18 -13.02
CA ARG A 82 17.76 0.57 -14.35
C ARG A 82 17.00 1.45 -15.36
N CYS A 83 16.33 2.49 -14.89
CA CYS A 83 15.54 3.42 -15.70
C CYS A 83 16.38 4.54 -16.32
N THR A 84 17.69 4.61 -16.04
CA THR A 84 18.62 5.56 -16.66
C THR A 84 19.79 4.83 -17.29
N ALA A 85 20.09 5.15 -18.54
CA ALA A 85 21.33 4.80 -19.22
C ALA A 85 22.14 6.07 -19.45
N SER A 86 23.47 5.98 -19.40
CA SER A 86 24.33 7.14 -19.54
C SER A 86 25.63 6.79 -20.24
N THR A 87 26.08 7.69 -21.11
CA THR A 87 27.32 7.57 -21.85
C THR A 87 28.07 8.90 -21.81
N ALA A 88 29.39 8.84 -21.60
CA ALA A 88 30.27 10.00 -21.77
C ALA A 88 30.84 10.03 -23.18
N GLY A 89 30.89 11.20 -23.79
CA GLY A 89 31.42 11.40 -25.13
C GLY A 89 32.95 11.23 -25.21
N ALA A 90 33.66 11.38 -24.09
CA ALA A 90 35.09 11.13 -23.95
C ALA A 90 35.45 10.66 -22.56
N SER A 91 36.51 9.86 -22.43
CA SER A 91 37.05 9.40 -21.15
C SER A 91 38.03 10.36 -20.50
N THR A 92 38.46 11.41 -21.23
CA THR A 92 39.49 12.37 -20.80
C THR A 92 39.05 13.78 -21.15
N ILE A 93 39.28 14.74 -20.24
CA ILE A 93 39.00 16.17 -20.43
C ILE A 93 40.23 16.97 -20.06
N SER A 94 40.85 17.64 -21.02
CA SER A 94 41.97 18.56 -20.78
C SER A 94 41.49 19.87 -20.12
N PRO A 95 42.40 20.62 -19.47
CA PRO A 95 42.07 21.94 -18.95
C PRO A 95 41.32 22.82 -19.95
N GLY A 96 40.25 23.48 -19.51
CA GLY A 96 39.42 24.36 -20.34
C GLY A 96 38.48 23.64 -21.32
N GLN A 97 38.59 22.33 -21.49
CA GLN A 97 37.73 21.56 -22.40
C GLN A 97 36.45 21.06 -21.74
N THR A 98 35.52 20.65 -22.57
CA THR A 98 34.22 20.09 -22.14
C THR A 98 34.06 18.66 -22.59
N VAL A 99 33.23 17.90 -21.86
CA VAL A 99 32.67 16.62 -22.25
C VAL A 99 31.18 16.61 -22.11
N ASP A 100 30.49 16.04 -23.07
CA ASP A 100 29.06 15.82 -22.99
C ASP A 100 28.77 14.46 -22.38
N VAL A 101 27.87 14.43 -21.41
CA VAL A 101 27.31 13.21 -20.82
C VAL A 101 25.85 13.15 -21.17
N THR A 102 25.48 12.20 -22.01
CA THR A 102 24.07 11.96 -22.36
C THR A 102 23.43 11.05 -21.32
N VAL A 103 22.33 11.51 -20.73
CA VAL A 103 21.48 10.73 -19.83
C VAL A 103 20.18 10.43 -20.54
N ALA A 104 19.95 9.15 -20.82
CA ALA A 104 18.67 8.64 -21.31
C ALA A 104 17.84 8.15 -20.12
N TYR A 105 16.62 8.62 -20.01
CA TYR A 105 15.69 8.28 -18.93
C TYR A 105 14.41 7.67 -19.52
N THR A 106 14.08 6.46 -19.03
CA THR A 106 12.83 5.76 -19.36
C THR A 106 12.03 5.63 -18.06
N PRO A 107 10.98 6.43 -17.85
CA PRO A 107 10.21 6.37 -16.60
C PRO A 107 9.50 5.03 -16.44
N PRO A 108 9.35 4.55 -15.19
CA PRO A 108 8.57 3.36 -14.88
C PRO A 108 7.08 3.61 -15.12
N THR A 109 6.29 2.54 -15.13
CA THR A 109 4.81 2.63 -15.13
C THR A 109 4.32 3.18 -13.80
N ALA A 110 4.19 4.50 -13.73
CA ALA A 110 3.75 5.24 -12.55
C ALA A 110 3.20 6.61 -12.97
N ASN A 111 2.41 7.21 -12.09
CA ASN A 111 1.94 8.59 -12.26
C ASN A 111 2.49 9.46 -11.12
N GLY A 112 2.99 10.63 -11.45
CA GLY A 112 3.48 11.61 -10.50
C GLY A 112 4.91 12.08 -10.76
N PRO A 113 5.44 12.94 -9.87
CA PRO A 113 6.81 13.42 -9.98
C PRO A 113 7.82 12.29 -9.75
N ASP A 114 8.80 12.22 -10.61
CA ASP A 114 9.94 11.30 -10.49
C ASP A 114 11.27 12.06 -10.64
N SER A 115 12.29 11.58 -9.94
CA SER A 115 13.63 12.15 -9.98
C SER A 115 14.69 11.07 -9.94
N ARG A 116 15.65 11.13 -10.88
CA ARG A 116 16.74 10.18 -11.00
C ARG A 116 18.08 10.91 -11.08
N ALA A 117 19.15 10.21 -10.72
CA ALA A 117 20.47 10.77 -10.77
C ALA A 117 21.49 9.79 -11.33
N VAL A 118 22.49 10.36 -11.96
CA VAL A 118 23.67 9.69 -12.49
C VAL A 118 24.88 10.41 -11.93
N SER A 119 25.90 9.68 -11.44
CA SER A 119 27.14 10.31 -10.99
C SER A 119 28.26 10.12 -12.03
N VAL A 120 29.08 11.15 -12.17
CA VAL A 120 30.30 11.10 -13.00
C VAL A 120 31.50 11.36 -12.11
N HIS A 121 32.46 10.44 -12.14
CA HIS A 121 33.69 10.48 -11.35
C HIS A 121 34.89 10.40 -12.28
N PHE A 122 35.96 11.11 -11.93
CA PHE A 122 37.24 11.09 -12.60
C PHE A 122 38.28 10.37 -11.72
N ALA A 123 39.40 9.92 -12.31
CA ALA A 123 40.45 9.22 -11.58
C ALA A 123 41.22 10.12 -10.63
N GLU A 124 41.35 11.39 -10.96
CA GLU A 124 42.10 12.37 -10.20
C GLU A 124 41.46 12.64 -8.82
N PRO A 125 42.22 12.57 -7.71
CA PRO A 125 41.69 12.76 -6.36
C PRO A 125 41.01 14.11 -6.13
N ASP A 126 41.57 15.16 -6.74
CA ASP A 126 41.08 16.55 -6.59
C ASP A 126 40.02 16.94 -7.62
N ALA A 127 39.70 16.06 -8.57
CA ALA A 127 38.63 16.32 -9.50
C ALA A 127 37.28 16.27 -8.77
N PRO A 128 36.37 17.23 -9.04
CA PRO A 128 35.02 17.17 -8.49
C PRO A 128 34.29 15.95 -9.05
N TYR A 129 33.25 15.51 -8.32
CA TYR A 129 32.30 14.58 -8.92
C TYR A 129 31.00 15.30 -9.27
N PHE A 130 30.42 14.92 -10.40
CA PHE A 130 29.19 15.51 -10.88
C PHE A 130 28.00 14.62 -10.56
N TRP A 131 26.93 15.26 -10.10
CA TRP A 131 25.65 14.62 -9.81
C TRP A 131 24.65 15.17 -10.82
N LEU A 132 24.40 14.38 -11.87
CA LEU A 132 23.51 14.75 -12.95
C LEU A 132 22.11 14.28 -12.60
N LYS A 133 21.23 15.21 -12.30
CA LYS A 133 19.87 14.94 -11.84
C LYS A 133 18.88 15.24 -12.95
N VAL A 134 17.98 14.31 -13.21
CA VAL A 134 16.86 14.47 -14.12
C VAL A 134 15.56 14.39 -13.34
N ARG A 135 14.60 15.23 -13.71
CA ARG A 135 13.24 15.24 -13.15
C ARG A 135 12.22 15.12 -14.27
N ALA A 136 11.07 14.54 -13.95
CA ALA A 136 9.92 14.49 -14.83
C ALA A 136 8.63 14.40 -14.01
N ASP A 137 7.54 14.87 -14.58
CA ASP A 137 6.19 14.52 -14.15
C ASP A 137 5.71 13.38 -15.06
N VAL A 138 5.69 12.16 -14.53
CA VAL A 138 5.38 10.94 -15.29
C VAL A 138 3.88 10.74 -15.34
N ARG A 139 3.34 10.44 -16.52
CA ARG A 139 1.93 10.10 -16.72
C ARG A 139 1.78 8.91 -17.65
N GLU A 140 0.85 8.03 -17.29
CA GLU A 140 0.33 7.05 -18.24
C GLU A 140 -0.47 7.75 -19.34
N PRO A 141 -0.58 7.17 -20.55
CA PRO A 141 -1.35 7.78 -21.64
C PRO A 141 -2.80 8.09 -21.26
N LEU A 142 -3.43 7.18 -20.54
CA LEU A 142 -4.74 7.38 -19.92
C LEU A 142 -4.65 7.13 -18.41
N VAL A 143 -5.07 8.12 -17.64
CA VAL A 143 -5.10 8.05 -16.18
C VAL A 143 -6.53 8.05 -15.70
N PHE A 144 -6.92 6.98 -15.00
CA PHE A 144 -8.23 6.86 -14.37
C PHE A 144 -8.14 7.11 -12.87
N SER A 145 -9.06 7.89 -12.33
CA SER A 145 -9.14 8.21 -10.89
C SER A 145 -10.59 7.99 -10.40
N PRO A 146 -10.79 7.41 -9.22
CA PRO A 146 -9.76 6.89 -8.32
C PRO A 146 -9.23 5.52 -8.78
N ALA A 147 -7.91 5.36 -8.75
CA ALA A 147 -7.26 4.05 -8.89
C ALA A 147 -7.20 3.30 -7.54
N HIS A 148 -7.67 3.95 -6.47
CA HIS A 148 -7.58 3.48 -5.11
C HIS A 148 -8.86 2.78 -4.66
N VAL A 149 -8.78 2.16 -3.47
CA VAL A 149 -9.89 1.44 -2.86
C VAL A 149 -11.08 2.39 -2.64
N VAL A 150 -12.19 2.07 -3.28
CA VAL A 150 -13.50 2.65 -3.01
C VAL A 150 -14.16 1.79 -1.94
N VAL A 151 -14.46 2.36 -0.78
CA VAL A 151 -15.13 1.63 0.30
C VAL A 151 -16.63 1.67 0.07
N VAL A 152 -17.23 0.50 -0.12
CA VAL A 152 -18.67 0.33 -0.33
C VAL A 152 -19.26 -0.31 0.89
N GLN A 153 -20.20 0.38 1.55
CA GLN A 153 -21.04 -0.23 2.58
C GLN A 153 -22.14 -1.05 1.88
N MET A 154 -22.19 -2.34 2.22
CA MET A 154 -23.18 -3.24 1.62
C MET A 154 -24.56 -3.05 2.26
N HIS A 155 -25.45 -2.41 1.54
CA HIS A 155 -26.86 -2.28 1.91
C HIS A 155 -27.76 -2.92 0.86
N LYS A 156 -28.77 -3.69 1.25
CA LYS A 156 -29.63 -4.45 0.33
C LYS A 156 -30.38 -3.60 -0.72
N SER A 157 -30.47 -2.29 -0.55
CA SER A 157 -31.29 -1.42 -1.39
C SER A 157 -30.56 -0.23 -2.00
N HIS A 158 -29.24 -0.12 -1.86
CA HIS A 158 -28.54 1.09 -2.27
C HIS A 158 -27.52 0.86 -3.37
N GLN A 159 -27.61 1.69 -4.40
CA GLN A 159 -26.51 1.94 -5.32
C GLN A 159 -25.57 2.96 -4.67
N ALA A 160 -24.32 2.60 -4.46
CA ALA A 160 -23.31 3.56 -4.05
C ALA A 160 -22.66 4.20 -5.29
N THR A 161 -22.56 5.52 -5.27
CA THR A 161 -21.96 6.28 -6.38
C THR A 161 -20.71 7.01 -5.91
N TYR A 162 -19.64 6.93 -6.73
CA TYR A 162 -18.36 7.57 -6.45
C TYR A 162 -17.95 8.37 -7.69
N ALA A 163 -17.49 9.60 -7.47
CA ALA A 163 -16.96 10.39 -8.56
C ALA A 163 -15.74 9.68 -9.19
N CYS A 164 -15.67 9.71 -10.50
CA CYS A 164 -14.51 9.21 -11.24
C CYS A 164 -14.14 10.14 -12.38
N GLU A 165 -12.91 10.04 -12.83
CA GLU A 165 -12.36 10.85 -13.89
C GLU A 165 -11.40 10.04 -14.74
N LEU A 166 -11.46 10.23 -16.05
CA LEU A 166 -10.49 9.73 -17.02
C LEU A 166 -9.78 10.91 -17.67
N ARG A 167 -8.46 10.91 -17.66
CA ARG A 167 -7.60 11.95 -18.23
C ARG A 167 -6.78 11.41 -19.38
N ASN A 168 -6.76 12.13 -20.50
CA ASN A 168 -5.94 11.83 -21.66
C ASN A 168 -4.66 12.67 -21.64
N TYR A 169 -3.52 12.01 -21.56
CA TYR A 169 -2.18 12.61 -21.68
C TYR A 169 -1.47 12.20 -22.98
N THR A 170 -2.17 11.61 -23.94
CA THR A 170 -1.61 11.36 -25.30
C THR A 170 -1.45 12.67 -26.07
N ASN A 171 -0.72 12.64 -27.21
CA ASN A 171 -0.53 13.83 -28.05
C ASN A 171 -1.72 14.13 -28.94
N SER A 172 -2.72 13.26 -28.99
CA SER A 172 -3.88 13.38 -29.88
C SER A 172 -5.19 13.32 -29.11
N ASP A 173 -6.24 13.89 -29.70
CA ASP A 173 -7.58 13.71 -29.21
C ASP A 173 -8.02 12.27 -29.43
N ILE A 174 -8.79 11.76 -28.47
CA ILE A 174 -9.34 10.42 -28.53
C ILE A 174 -10.87 10.45 -28.35
N SER A 175 -11.55 9.48 -28.94
CA SER A 175 -12.96 9.23 -28.70
C SER A 175 -13.12 7.94 -27.89
N LEU A 176 -13.88 8.01 -26.82
CA LEU A 176 -14.24 6.83 -26.02
C LEU A 176 -15.29 6.02 -26.78
N LYS A 177 -14.93 4.82 -27.24
CA LYS A 177 -15.89 3.89 -27.87
C LYS A 177 -16.65 3.08 -26.85
N SER A 178 -15.98 2.62 -25.82
CA SER A 178 -16.64 1.97 -24.68
C SER A 178 -15.79 2.03 -23.42
N VAL A 179 -16.47 2.04 -22.27
CA VAL A 179 -15.86 1.87 -20.95
C VAL A 179 -16.68 0.80 -20.22
N ARG A 180 -16.06 -0.32 -19.91
CA ARG A 180 -16.74 -1.50 -19.35
C ARG A 180 -16.02 -2.03 -18.14
N SER A 181 -16.75 -2.35 -17.10
CA SER A 181 -16.27 -3.11 -15.96
C SER A 181 -16.36 -4.62 -16.25
N SER A 182 -15.41 -5.38 -15.75
CA SER A 182 -15.48 -6.86 -15.76
C SER A 182 -16.49 -7.41 -14.74
N ALA A 183 -16.91 -6.58 -13.75
CA ALA A 183 -17.90 -6.95 -12.75
C ALA A 183 -19.27 -6.37 -13.12
N ASP A 184 -20.31 -7.19 -13.11
CA ASP A 184 -21.69 -6.80 -13.45
C ASP A 184 -22.32 -5.86 -12.44
N TRP A 185 -21.80 -5.85 -11.22
CA TRP A 185 -22.22 -4.97 -10.12
C TRP A 185 -21.53 -3.61 -10.12
N LEU A 186 -20.54 -3.35 -10.99
CA LEU A 186 -19.85 -2.08 -11.13
C LEU A 186 -20.10 -1.50 -12.51
N LYS A 187 -20.67 -0.30 -12.58
CA LYS A 187 -20.87 0.44 -13.83
C LYS A 187 -20.06 1.72 -13.82
N VAL A 188 -19.53 2.10 -14.98
CA VAL A 188 -18.77 3.34 -15.17
C VAL A 188 -19.55 4.21 -16.13
N GLN A 189 -19.80 5.45 -15.72
CA GLN A 189 -20.48 6.46 -16.54
C GLN A 189 -19.55 7.66 -16.65
N LEU A 190 -19.16 8.03 -17.86
CA LEU A 190 -18.25 9.14 -18.14
C LEU A 190 -18.87 10.11 -19.15
N GLN A 191 -18.65 11.40 -18.95
CA GLN A 191 -19.05 12.48 -19.85
C GLN A 191 -17.87 13.43 -20.07
N PRO A 192 -17.70 14.02 -21.27
CA PRO A 192 -16.68 15.02 -21.52
C PRO A 192 -16.74 16.17 -20.51
N ALA A 193 -15.60 16.61 -20.03
CA ALA A 193 -15.47 17.73 -19.09
C ALA A 193 -14.31 18.66 -19.50
N MET A 194 -14.29 19.85 -18.93
CA MET A 194 -13.20 20.80 -19.18
C MET A 194 -11.96 20.38 -18.38
N PRO A 195 -10.76 20.42 -18.98
CA PRO A 195 -9.51 20.21 -18.27
C PRO A 195 -9.31 21.24 -17.15
N SER A 196 -8.79 20.79 -16.01
CA SER A 196 -8.40 21.67 -14.91
C SER A 196 -7.15 22.49 -15.25
N LYS A 197 -7.00 23.64 -14.58
CA LYS A 197 -5.79 24.48 -14.71
C LYS A 197 -4.66 23.87 -13.87
N GLU A 198 -3.94 22.94 -14.44
CA GLU A 198 -2.77 22.31 -13.85
C GLU A 198 -1.49 22.77 -14.55
N ARG A 199 -0.30 22.54 -13.92
CA ARG A 199 1.00 22.80 -14.57
C ARG A 199 1.15 22.01 -15.86
N PHE A 200 0.65 20.77 -15.87
CA PHE A 200 0.63 19.89 -17.03
C PHE A 200 -0.81 19.38 -17.23
N PRO A 201 -1.67 20.18 -17.90
CA PRO A 201 -3.05 19.80 -18.07
C PRO A 201 -3.19 18.59 -18.99
N PRO A 202 -4.14 17.70 -18.73
CA PRO A 202 -4.50 16.66 -19.68
C PRO A 202 -5.08 17.30 -20.94
N ARG A 203 -4.94 16.64 -22.06
CA ARG A 203 -5.49 17.08 -23.34
C ARG A 203 -7.03 17.05 -23.35
N GLN A 204 -7.58 15.99 -22.75
CA GLN A 204 -9.02 15.80 -22.60
C GLN A 204 -9.32 15.20 -21.23
N VAL A 205 -10.49 15.48 -20.72
CA VAL A 205 -11.00 14.97 -19.45
C VAL A 205 -12.41 14.44 -19.65
N TRP A 206 -12.71 13.32 -19.05
CA TRP A 206 -14.06 12.81 -18.83
C TRP A 206 -14.30 12.66 -17.35
N GLN A 207 -15.39 13.22 -16.88
CA GLN A 207 -15.82 13.09 -15.49
C GLN A 207 -17.11 12.28 -15.42
N GLY A 208 -17.30 11.59 -14.29
CA GLY A 208 -18.49 10.78 -14.14
C GLY A 208 -18.57 10.05 -12.83
N GLN A 209 -19.19 8.88 -12.86
CA GLN A 209 -19.49 8.12 -11.66
C GLN A 209 -19.19 6.64 -11.85
N LEU A 210 -18.61 6.05 -10.79
CA LEU A 210 -18.62 4.63 -10.54
C LEU A 210 -19.90 4.30 -9.77
N VAL A 211 -20.77 3.49 -10.35
CA VAL A 211 -22.03 3.07 -9.74
C VAL A 211 -21.88 1.61 -9.31
N VAL A 212 -21.92 1.36 -8.01
CA VAL A 212 -21.78 0.04 -7.41
C VAL A 212 -23.15 -0.44 -6.93
N ASP A 213 -23.60 -1.58 -7.44
CA ASP A 213 -24.78 -2.28 -6.95
C ASP A 213 -24.39 -3.12 -5.73
N SER A 214 -24.55 -2.54 -4.54
CA SER A 214 -24.13 -3.16 -3.29
C SER A 214 -24.88 -4.46 -2.95
N ALA A 215 -26.04 -4.70 -3.57
CA ALA A 215 -26.79 -5.95 -3.36
C ALA A 215 -26.12 -7.18 -4.02
N LYS A 216 -25.26 -6.96 -5.01
CA LYS A 216 -24.57 -8.00 -5.77
C LYS A 216 -23.12 -8.22 -5.36
N VAL A 217 -22.56 -7.30 -4.59
CA VAL A 217 -21.15 -7.40 -4.16
C VAL A 217 -21.03 -8.36 -2.99
N VAL A 218 -20.09 -9.28 -3.08
CA VAL A 218 -19.69 -10.14 -1.95
C VAL A 218 -18.80 -9.35 -0.99
N PRO A 219 -18.94 -9.50 0.35
CA PRO A 219 -18.03 -8.85 1.30
C PRO A 219 -16.57 -9.17 1.02
N GLY A 220 -15.70 -8.17 1.14
CA GLY A 220 -14.26 -8.35 0.97
C GLY A 220 -13.62 -7.34 0.04
N GLY A 221 -12.34 -7.56 -0.25
CA GLY A 221 -11.56 -6.75 -1.19
C GLY A 221 -11.65 -7.28 -2.60
N HIS A 222 -11.95 -6.41 -3.56
CA HIS A 222 -12.03 -6.72 -4.98
C HIS A 222 -11.10 -5.82 -5.76
N VAL A 223 -10.43 -6.35 -6.79
CA VAL A 223 -9.71 -5.57 -7.79
C VAL A 223 -10.43 -5.78 -9.12
N VAL A 224 -11.13 -4.75 -9.57
CA VAL A 224 -12.00 -4.81 -10.74
C VAL A 224 -11.32 -4.17 -11.94
N PRO A 225 -11.03 -4.94 -13.00
CA PRO A 225 -10.58 -4.38 -14.27
C PRO A 225 -11.69 -3.59 -14.95
N ILE A 226 -11.34 -2.39 -15.40
CA ILE A 226 -12.18 -1.55 -16.28
C ILE A 226 -11.47 -1.45 -17.61
N GLU A 227 -12.10 -1.95 -18.64
CA GLU A 227 -11.62 -1.87 -20.01
C GLU A 227 -12.06 -0.56 -20.65
N ILE A 228 -11.10 0.20 -21.19
CA ILE A 228 -11.32 1.47 -21.86
C ILE A 228 -10.92 1.28 -23.34
N ILE A 229 -11.89 1.34 -24.23
CA ILE A 229 -11.67 1.24 -25.67
C ILE A 229 -11.81 2.62 -26.31
N THR A 230 -10.76 3.02 -27.02
CA THR A 230 -10.70 4.30 -27.75
C THR A 230 -10.52 4.05 -29.25
N ASP A 231 -10.60 5.11 -30.04
CA ASP A 231 -10.29 5.09 -31.47
C ASP A 231 -8.80 5.24 -31.78
N ASN A 232 -7.96 5.46 -30.79
CA ASN A 232 -6.53 5.72 -30.94
C ASN A 232 -5.69 4.58 -30.41
N SER A 233 -4.83 4.03 -31.27
CA SER A 233 -3.88 2.96 -30.92
C SER A 233 -2.76 3.41 -29.97
N GLU A 234 -2.40 4.70 -29.94
CA GLU A 234 -1.41 5.23 -28.98
C GLU A 234 -1.90 5.15 -27.54
N ALA A 235 -3.23 5.24 -27.37
CA ALA A 235 -3.84 5.04 -26.07
C ALA A 235 -3.81 3.55 -25.62
N GLY A 236 -3.55 2.62 -26.56
CA GLY A 236 -3.48 1.17 -26.33
C GLY A 236 -4.81 0.55 -25.87
N PRO A 237 -4.88 -0.75 -25.69
CA PRO A 237 -5.94 -1.38 -24.91
C PRO A 237 -5.67 -1.07 -23.43
N ASN A 238 -6.40 -0.08 -22.90
CA ASN A 238 -6.18 0.34 -21.54
C ASN A 238 -7.13 -0.42 -20.61
N THR A 239 -6.55 -1.24 -19.77
CA THR A 239 -7.23 -1.84 -18.63
C THR A 239 -6.75 -1.14 -17.38
N VAL A 240 -7.59 -0.34 -16.77
CA VAL A 240 -7.34 0.24 -15.46
C VAL A 240 -7.95 -0.65 -14.38
N LYS A 241 -7.35 -0.66 -13.20
CA LYS A 241 -7.81 -1.49 -12.08
C LYS A 241 -8.36 -0.58 -11.00
N VAL A 242 -9.59 -0.85 -10.57
CA VAL A 242 -10.21 -0.15 -9.44
C VAL A 242 -10.30 -1.10 -8.26
N GLY A 243 -9.73 -0.70 -7.12
CA GLY A 243 -9.87 -1.42 -5.85
C GLY A 243 -11.22 -1.10 -5.22
N VAL A 244 -11.98 -2.11 -4.84
CA VAL A 244 -13.26 -1.98 -4.13
C VAL A 244 -13.21 -2.78 -2.85
N ALA A 245 -13.41 -2.15 -1.69
CA ALA A 245 -13.58 -2.81 -0.41
C ALA A 245 -15.07 -2.83 -0.05
N ALA A 246 -15.69 -4.00 -0.16
CA ALA A 246 -17.09 -4.18 0.20
C ALA A 246 -17.19 -4.55 1.68
N MET A 247 -17.71 -3.64 2.49
CA MET A 247 -17.88 -3.80 3.93
C MET A 247 -19.31 -4.29 4.23
N PRO A 248 -19.49 -5.38 4.99
CA PRO A 248 -20.83 -5.79 5.39
C PRO A 248 -21.48 -4.74 6.31
N PRO A 249 -22.81 -4.64 6.29
CA PRO A 249 -23.52 -3.68 7.14
C PRO A 249 -23.34 -3.95 8.64
N LEU A 250 -22.99 -5.18 8.97
CA LEU A 250 -22.67 -5.63 10.32
C LEU A 250 -21.34 -6.37 10.32
N GLN A 251 -20.47 -6.05 11.27
CA GLN A 251 -19.17 -6.71 11.43
C GLN A 251 -18.95 -7.13 12.87
N LEU A 252 -18.58 -8.39 13.08
CA LEU A 252 -18.21 -8.93 14.40
C LEU A 252 -16.69 -8.87 14.59
N VAL A 253 -16.24 -8.38 15.73
CA VAL A 253 -14.82 -8.30 16.10
C VAL A 253 -14.62 -8.78 17.54
N PRO A 254 -13.99 -9.95 17.76
CA PRO A 254 -13.65 -11.00 16.79
C PRO A 254 -14.88 -11.65 16.15
N SER A 255 -14.69 -12.51 15.13
CA SER A 255 -15.80 -13.14 14.40
C SER A 255 -16.41 -14.37 15.09
N GLU A 256 -15.82 -14.83 16.20
CA GLU A 256 -16.26 -16.01 16.96
C GLU A 256 -16.05 -15.83 18.46
N PHE A 257 -16.80 -16.59 19.28
CA PHE A 257 -16.56 -16.72 20.71
C PHE A 257 -15.62 -17.89 21.00
N ALA A 258 -14.32 -17.64 20.98
CA ALA A 258 -13.29 -18.61 21.34
C ALA A 258 -13.02 -18.57 22.84
N PHE A 259 -13.50 -19.55 23.60
CA PHE A 259 -13.28 -19.63 25.03
C PHE A 259 -11.91 -20.21 25.40
N GLY A 260 -11.34 -21.03 24.51
CA GLY A 260 -10.12 -21.77 24.80
C GLY A 260 -10.35 -22.90 25.81
N PRO A 261 -9.31 -23.28 26.59
CA PRO A 261 -9.45 -24.30 27.64
C PRO A 261 -10.28 -23.76 28.81
N VAL A 262 -11.30 -24.55 29.25
CA VAL A 262 -12.20 -24.24 30.38
C VAL A 262 -12.28 -25.47 31.27
N SER A 263 -12.12 -25.30 32.60
CA SER A 263 -12.25 -26.40 33.52
C SER A 263 -13.73 -26.73 33.77
N ALA A 264 -14.05 -28.02 33.94
CA ALA A 264 -15.42 -28.42 34.29
C ALA A 264 -15.81 -27.85 35.66
N GLY A 265 -16.94 -27.17 35.69
CA GLY A 265 -17.44 -26.46 36.87
C GLY A 265 -17.11 -24.96 36.93
N GLU A 266 -16.45 -24.43 35.90
CA GLU A 266 -16.14 -23.01 35.77
C GLU A 266 -17.14 -22.28 34.87
N ALA A 267 -17.22 -20.95 35.06
CA ALA A 267 -17.92 -20.06 34.17
C ALA A 267 -16.96 -19.01 33.62
N LEU A 268 -17.00 -18.79 32.31
CA LEU A 268 -16.09 -17.87 31.61
C LEU A 268 -16.85 -16.98 30.65
N ASP A 269 -16.53 -15.69 30.67
CA ASP A 269 -17.11 -14.69 29.77
C ASP A 269 -16.18 -14.40 28.60
N ARG A 270 -16.77 -14.25 27.40
CA ARG A 270 -16.10 -13.70 26.20
C ARG A 270 -16.94 -12.60 25.61
N LYS A 271 -16.28 -11.66 24.99
CA LYS A 271 -16.92 -10.48 24.40
C LYS A 271 -16.58 -10.34 22.93
N ILE A 272 -17.57 -9.93 22.18
CA ILE A 272 -17.46 -9.54 20.77
C ILE A 272 -18.09 -8.17 20.62
N LEU A 273 -17.47 -7.32 19.79
CA LEU A 273 -18.09 -6.08 19.37
C LEU A 273 -18.80 -6.30 18.05
N LEU A 274 -20.07 -5.95 17.99
CA LEU A 274 -20.83 -5.85 16.76
C LEU A 274 -20.76 -4.40 16.31
N GLN A 275 -20.03 -4.15 15.22
CA GLN A 275 -19.98 -2.86 14.55
C GLN A 275 -21.10 -2.78 13.53
N VAL A 276 -21.87 -1.71 13.60
CA VAL A 276 -23.01 -1.41 12.71
C VAL A 276 -22.59 -0.27 11.80
N ALA A 277 -22.74 -0.44 10.49
CA ALA A 277 -22.43 0.62 9.54
C ALA A 277 -23.31 1.86 9.81
N PRO A 278 -22.77 3.08 9.63
CA PRO A 278 -23.51 4.32 9.94
C PRO A 278 -24.83 4.48 9.17
N GLU A 279 -24.93 3.84 8.01
CA GLU A 279 -26.10 3.88 7.11
C GLU A 279 -27.19 2.88 7.52
N VAL A 280 -26.91 2.00 8.47
CA VAL A 280 -27.91 1.09 9.05
C VAL A 280 -28.65 1.81 10.16
N ASP A 281 -29.97 1.67 10.18
CA ASP A 281 -30.77 2.21 11.27
C ASP A 281 -30.23 1.71 12.63
N PRO A 282 -30.25 2.54 13.67
CA PRO A 282 -29.76 2.14 14.98
C PRO A 282 -30.40 0.84 15.45
N LEU A 283 -29.59 -0.12 15.82
CA LEU A 283 -30.03 -1.41 16.36
C LEU A 283 -30.07 -1.35 17.89
N PRO A 284 -31.22 -1.12 18.51
CA PRO A 284 -31.30 -1.19 19.95
C PRO A 284 -31.06 -2.64 20.40
N PRO A 285 -30.38 -2.89 21.54
CA PRO A 285 -30.14 -4.26 22.04
C PRO A 285 -31.41 -5.10 22.18
N ALA A 286 -32.54 -4.47 22.45
CA ALA A 286 -33.84 -5.14 22.60
C ALA A 286 -34.42 -5.66 21.27
N SER A 287 -33.96 -5.19 20.12
CA SER A 287 -34.38 -5.68 18.80
C SER A 287 -33.56 -6.88 18.28
N ILE A 288 -32.65 -7.40 19.11
CA ILE A 288 -31.77 -8.51 18.78
C ILE A 288 -32.16 -9.73 19.60
N SER A 289 -32.40 -10.83 18.90
CA SER A 289 -32.72 -12.11 19.51
C SER A 289 -31.61 -13.12 19.24
N PHE A 290 -31.36 -14.00 20.22
CA PHE A 290 -30.33 -15.02 20.13
C PHE A 290 -30.95 -16.41 20.34
N ARG A 291 -30.56 -17.35 19.47
CA ARG A 291 -30.75 -18.78 19.65
C ARG A 291 -29.41 -19.49 19.53
N HIS A 292 -29.21 -20.58 20.22
CA HIS A 292 -27.97 -21.37 20.15
C HIS A 292 -28.22 -22.83 20.43
N ASP A 293 -27.31 -23.68 19.97
CA ASP A 293 -27.34 -25.13 20.10
C ASP A 293 -26.67 -25.68 21.39
N LEU A 294 -26.19 -24.79 22.27
CA LEU A 294 -25.51 -25.10 23.53
C LEU A 294 -26.44 -24.83 24.70
N GLU A 295 -27.65 -25.46 24.70
CA GLU A 295 -28.64 -25.27 25.73
C GLU A 295 -28.10 -25.63 27.12
N GLY A 296 -28.39 -24.76 28.10
CA GLY A 296 -27.92 -24.91 29.49
C GLY A 296 -26.45 -24.53 29.74
N LEU A 297 -25.64 -24.48 28.69
CA LEU A 297 -24.20 -24.16 28.80
C LEU A 297 -23.83 -22.71 28.43
N LEU A 298 -24.67 -22.03 27.68
CA LEU A 298 -24.34 -20.70 27.16
C LEU A 298 -25.45 -19.70 27.53
N LYS A 299 -25.02 -18.52 27.98
CA LYS A 299 -25.91 -17.37 28.21
C LYS A 299 -25.34 -16.16 27.44
N ILE A 300 -26.22 -15.50 26.66
CA ILE A 300 -25.82 -14.37 25.83
C ILE A 300 -26.53 -13.11 26.31
N THR A 301 -25.79 -12.01 26.31
CA THR A 301 -26.30 -10.67 26.58
C THR A 301 -25.78 -9.67 25.58
N CYS A 302 -26.59 -8.67 25.26
CA CYS A 302 -26.25 -7.59 24.35
C CYS A 302 -26.38 -6.24 25.06
N LYS A 303 -25.39 -5.35 24.90
CA LYS A 303 -25.37 -4.01 25.47
C LYS A 303 -24.91 -2.99 24.44
N GLY A 304 -25.63 -1.87 24.33
CA GLY A 304 -25.19 -0.72 23.51
C GLY A 304 -23.96 -0.05 24.12
N ARG A 305 -22.94 0.19 23.29
CA ARG A 305 -21.75 0.99 23.61
C ARG A 305 -21.83 2.37 22.97
N SER A 306 -22.32 2.44 21.75
CA SER A 306 -22.58 3.68 20.99
C SER A 306 -23.73 3.46 20.01
N LYS A 307 -24.01 4.44 19.15
CA LYS A 307 -25.02 4.29 18.08
C LYS A 307 -24.62 3.23 17.04
N THR A 308 -23.33 2.97 16.88
CA THR A 308 -22.76 2.08 15.86
C THR A 308 -21.99 0.89 16.43
N VAL A 309 -21.99 0.71 17.76
CA VAL A 309 -21.26 -0.39 18.40
C VAL A 309 -22.12 -1.01 19.50
N LEU A 310 -22.33 -2.32 19.38
CA LEU A 310 -22.94 -3.14 20.42
C LEU A 310 -21.89 -4.12 20.97
N GLU A 311 -21.94 -4.39 22.27
CA GLU A 311 -21.15 -5.41 22.94
C GLU A 311 -22.01 -6.64 23.17
N LEU A 312 -21.59 -7.75 22.58
CA LEU A 312 -22.15 -9.08 22.83
C LEU A 312 -21.26 -9.76 23.88
N THR A 313 -21.85 -10.26 24.96
CA THR A 313 -21.15 -11.05 25.95
C THR A 313 -21.76 -12.44 25.98
N ALA A 314 -20.94 -13.44 25.71
CA ALA A 314 -21.30 -14.85 25.87
C ALA A 314 -20.65 -15.40 27.15
N ARG A 315 -21.44 -15.96 28.03
CA ARG A 315 -21.00 -16.64 29.25
C ARG A 315 -21.17 -18.12 29.07
N LEU A 316 -20.06 -18.84 29.03
CA LEU A 316 -20.04 -20.30 29.04
C LEU A 316 -20.10 -20.75 30.52
N ILE A 317 -21.03 -21.61 30.86
CA ILE A 317 -21.25 -22.13 32.20
C ILE A 317 -21.13 -23.65 32.12
N THR A 318 -20.08 -24.18 32.72
CA THR A 318 -19.85 -25.64 32.76
C THR A 318 -20.13 -26.13 34.19
N ASP A 319 -20.51 -27.39 34.33
CA ASP A 319 -20.61 -28.10 35.58
C ASP A 319 -19.67 -29.31 35.62
N LYS A 320 -19.61 -30.01 36.74
CA LYS A 320 -18.75 -31.21 36.85
C LYS A 320 -19.20 -32.38 35.96
N ALA A 321 -20.44 -32.36 35.49
CA ALA A 321 -21.02 -33.38 34.59
C ALA A 321 -20.82 -33.01 33.10
N THR A 322 -20.37 -31.81 32.81
CA THR A 322 -20.11 -31.39 31.43
C THR A 322 -19.05 -32.27 30.81
N PRO A 323 -19.35 -32.93 29.64
CA PRO A 323 -18.41 -33.82 28.99
C PRO A 323 -17.09 -33.11 28.63
N ARG A 324 -15.96 -33.79 28.87
CA ARG A 324 -14.62 -33.27 28.49
C ARG A 324 -14.37 -33.41 27.02
N GLY A 325 -13.58 -32.49 26.48
CA GLY A 325 -13.19 -32.47 25.07
C GLY A 325 -13.64 -31.22 24.33
N PRO A 326 -13.57 -31.21 23.01
CA PRO A 326 -13.92 -30.05 22.21
C PRO A 326 -15.42 -29.78 22.25
N LEU A 327 -15.79 -28.58 22.67
CA LEU A 327 -17.14 -28.04 22.60
C LEU A 327 -17.23 -27.08 21.41
N ARG A 328 -18.20 -27.30 20.53
CA ARG A 328 -18.49 -26.43 19.39
C ARG A 328 -19.98 -26.17 19.33
N GLY A 329 -20.32 -24.95 18.95
CA GLY A 329 -21.72 -24.56 18.78
C GLY A 329 -21.83 -23.30 17.93
N THR A 330 -23.06 -22.89 17.70
CA THR A 330 -23.40 -21.72 16.89
C THR A 330 -24.46 -20.89 17.61
N ILE A 331 -24.27 -19.59 17.62
CA ILE A 331 -25.27 -18.61 18.05
C ILE A 331 -25.91 -18.02 16.80
N HIS A 332 -27.20 -18.20 16.65
CA HIS A 332 -28.00 -17.58 15.59
C HIS A 332 -28.54 -16.24 16.10
N MET A 333 -27.97 -15.15 15.62
CA MET A 333 -28.39 -13.79 15.94
C MET A 333 -29.39 -13.31 14.87
N THR A 334 -30.59 -12.94 15.32
CA THR A 334 -31.65 -12.42 14.46
C THR A 334 -32.06 -11.02 14.90
N PHE A 335 -32.66 -10.30 13.99
CA PHE A 335 -33.10 -8.92 14.19
C PHE A 335 -34.60 -8.83 13.96
N ASP A 336 -35.25 -7.83 14.57
CA ASP A 336 -36.69 -7.55 14.34
C ASP A 336 -36.98 -7.27 12.86
N ARG A 337 -38.27 -7.27 12.49
CA ARG A 337 -38.73 -7.07 11.12
C ARG A 337 -38.11 -5.81 10.48
N GLY A 338 -37.53 -6.01 9.28
CA GLY A 338 -36.84 -4.94 8.55
C GLY A 338 -35.37 -4.76 8.93
N GLY A 339 -34.84 -5.52 9.89
CA GLY A 339 -33.45 -5.49 10.29
C GLY A 339 -32.51 -6.20 9.29
N PRO A 340 -31.21 -6.20 9.59
CA PRO A 340 -30.19 -6.86 8.78
C PRO A 340 -30.40 -8.37 8.63
N THR A 341 -29.66 -8.98 7.70
CA THR A 341 -29.65 -10.45 7.54
C THR A 341 -29.15 -11.12 8.83
N PRO A 342 -29.78 -12.23 9.28
CA PRO A 342 -29.31 -13.02 10.40
C PRO A 342 -27.84 -13.39 10.29
N ILE A 343 -27.14 -13.47 11.43
CA ILE A 343 -25.73 -13.79 11.52
C ILE A 343 -25.52 -15.00 12.39
N ASP A 344 -24.73 -15.96 11.91
CA ASP A 344 -24.27 -17.10 12.67
C ASP A 344 -22.90 -16.82 13.29
N ILE A 345 -22.79 -16.97 14.61
CA ILE A 345 -21.57 -16.70 15.37
C ILE A 345 -21.04 -18.03 15.91
N PRO A 346 -19.89 -18.51 15.44
CA PRO A 346 -19.28 -19.71 15.97
C PRO A 346 -18.89 -19.58 17.45
N VAL A 347 -19.02 -20.69 18.16
CA VAL A 347 -18.57 -20.83 19.57
C VAL A 347 -17.63 -22.01 19.66
N SER A 348 -16.48 -21.84 20.31
CA SER A 348 -15.54 -22.92 20.54
C SER A 348 -14.96 -22.89 21.95
N ALA A 349 -14.77 -24.08 22.55
CA ALA A 349 -14.09 -24.27 23.82
C ALA A 349 -13.44 -25.67 23.86
N GLU A 350 -12.51 -25.87 24.79
CA GLU A 350 -11.94 -27.17 25.14
C GLU A 350 -12.20 -27.43 26.63
N ILE A 351 -13.10 -28.37 26.97
CA ILE A 351 -13.45 -28.69 28.34
C ILE A 351 -12.42 -29.65 28.91
N LYS A 352 -11.79 -29.28 30.02
CA LYS A 352 -10.73 -30.03 30.71
C LYS A 352 -11.22 -30.74 31.96
#